data_a119aa7a71695d9f583d031f7436dcbc
#
_entry.id   a119aa7a71695d9f583d031f7436dcbc
#
_cell.length_a   1.000
_cell.length_b   1.000
_cell.length_c   1.000
_cell.angle_alpha   90.00
_cell.angle_beta   90.00
_cell.angle_gamma   90.00
#
_symmetry.space_group_name_H-M   'P 1'
#
loop_
_entity.id
_entity.type
_entity.pdbx_description
1 polymer ?
#
loop_
_entity_poly.entity_id
_entity_poly.type
_entity_poly.pdbx_seq_one_letter_code
_entity_poly.pdbx_strand_id
1 'polypeptide(L)' 'MQEPGLLGIEHAASLLLRILKTSNGFLAFNDKSDPQDIEDYLHMSKGKFKKAIGNLYKLRLIEMVDDGIKLTKEGTD' A
#
# COMPACT_ATOMS: atom_id res chain seq x y z
N MET A 1 9.61 18.10 -11.36
CA MET A 1 8.91 18.16 -10.82
C MET A 1 8.95 17.72 -9.67
N GLN A 2 8.85 17.83 -8.91
CA GLN A 2 8.92 17.46 -7.93
C GLN A 2 8.08 16.76 -7.54
N GLU A 3 8.14 16.03 -6.91
CA GLU A 3 7.31 15.27 -6.51
C GLU A 3 6.91 15.59 -5.19
N PRO A 4 6.12 16.46 -4.93
CA PRO A 4 5.67 16.84 -3.61
C PRO A 4 5.06 15.65 -2.89
N GLY A 5 4.55 14.73 -3.62
CA GLY A 5 3.95 13.58 -3.02
C GLY A 5 4.90 12.78 -2.16
N LEU A 6 6.17 12.89 -2.44
CA LEU A 6 7.15 12.14 -1.68
C LEU A 6 7.26 12.64 -0.26
N LEU A 7 6.90 13.87 -0.01
CA LEU A 7 7.00 14.41 1.32
C LEU A 7 6.00 13.80 2.29
N GLY A 8 4.89 13.30 1.77
CA GLY A 8 3.88 12.71 2.63
C GLY A 8 3.83 11.20 2.61
N ILE A 9 4.74 10.56 1.87
CA ILE A 9 4.72 9.12 1.72
C ILE A 9 5.90 8.50 2.43
N GLU A 10 5.63 7.61 3.35
CA GLU A 10 6.68 6.91 4.06
C GLU A 10 7.34 5.89 3.13
N HIS A 11 8.53 5.47 3.49
CA HIS A 11 9.27 4.51 2.69
C HIS A 11 8.46 3.23 2.45
N ALA A 12 7.86 2.69 3.52
CA ALA A 12 7.07 1.47 3.39
C ALA A 12 5.85 1.69 2.49
N ALA A 13 5.25 2.87 2.60
CA ALA A 13 4.09 3.18 1.76
C ALA A 13 4.50 3.28 0.30
N SER A 14 5.67 3.84 0.04
CA SER A 14 6.17 3.94 -1.31
C SER A 14 6.41 2.57 -1.93
N LEU A 15 6.98 1.65 -1.13
CA LEU A 15 7.20 0.29 -1.59
C LEU A 15 5.89 -0.40 -1.88
N LEU A 16 4.92 -0.24 -0.98
CA LEU A 16 3.62 -0.87 -1.15
C LEU A 16 2.92 -0.34 -2.39
N LEU A 17 3.02 0.95 -2.63
CA LEU A 17 2.41 1.54 -3.81
C LEU A 17 3.01 0.95 -5.08
N ARG A 18 4.34 0.77 -5.09
CA ARG A 18 5.00 0.18 -6.23
C ARG A 18 4.53 -1.26 -6.45
N ILE A 19 4.41 -2.02 -5.37
CA ILE A 19 3.95 -3.40 -5.47
C ILE A 19 2.53 -3.44 -6.02
N LEU A 20 1.68 -2.53 -5.55
CA LEU A 20 0.32 -2.46 -6.06
C LEU A 20 0.30 -2.20 -7.56
N LYS A 21 1.14 -1.30 -8.02
CA LYS A 21 1.18 -0.98 -9.44
C LYS A 21 1.61 -2.17 -10.28
N THR A 22 2.52 -2.97 -9.76
CA THR A 22 2.98 -4.13 -10.50
C THR A 22 2.03 -5.31 -10.37
N SER A 23 1.06 -5.22 -9.45
CA SER A 23 0.09 -6.28 -9.24
C SER A 23 -1.28 -5.88 -9.79
N ASN A 24 -1.29 -5.10 -10.84
CA ASN A 24 -2.53 -4.67 -11.48
C ASN A 24 -3.41 -3.83 -10.55
N GLY A 25 -2.80 -3.22 -9.58
CA GLY A 25 -3.52 -2.31 -8.69
C GLY A 25 -4.32 -2.98 -7.59
N PHE A 26 -4.08 -4.26 -7.33
CA PHE A 26 -4.80 -4.97 -6.28
C PHE A 26 -3.89 -5.90 -5.50
N LEU A 27 -4.07 -5.93 -4.20
CA LEU A 27 -3.35 -6.86 -3.34
C LEU A 27 -4.35 -7.49 -2.39
N ALA A 28 -4.32 -8.80 -2.30
CA ALA A 28 -5.25 -9.53 -1.43
C ALA A 28 -4.72 -9.58 0.00
N PHE A 29 -4.31 -8.44 0.53
CA PHE A 29 -3.80 -8.33 1.89
C PHE A 29 -4.50 -7.19 2.59
N ASN A 30 -4.72 -7.35 3.88
CA ASN A 30 -5.29 -6.27 4.68
C ASN A 30 -4.72 -6.41 6.08
N ASP A 31 -5.23 -5.62 7.03
CA ASP A 31 -4.67 -5.64 8.38
C ASP A 31 -5.01 -6.91 9.15
N LYS A 32 -5.82 -7.77 8.56
CA LYS A 32 -6.15 -9.05 9.18
C LYS A 32 -5.38 -10.19 8.57
N SER A 33 -4.55 -9.90 7.58
CA SER A 33 -3.77 -10.94 6.94
C SER A 33 -2.70 -11.48 7.89
N ASP A 34 -2.26 -12.70 7.62
CA ASP A 34 -1.25 -13.33 8.43
C ASP A 34 0.06 -12.55 8.32
N PRO A 35 0.69 -12.20 9.44
CA PRO A 35 1.94 -11.45 9.38
C PRO A 35 3.02 -12.14 8.56
N GLN A 36 3.03 -13.47 8.58
CA GLN A 36 4.02 -14.21 7.83
C GLN A 36 3.82 -14.03 6.33
N ASP A 37 2.57 -14.05 5.89
CA ASP A 37 2.26 -13.86 4.48
C ASP A 37 2.66 -12.46 4.03
N ILE A 38 2.39 -11.48 4.87
CA ILE A 38 2.73 -10.10 4.54
C ILE A 38 4.24 -9.97 4.40
N GLU A 39 4.97 -10.56 5.33
CA GLU A 39 6.42 -10.47 5.30
C GLU A 39 6.99 -11.20 4.09
N ASP A 40 6.46 -12.37 3.79
CA ASP A 40 6.96 -13.16 2.69
C ASP A 40 6.70 -12.49 1.33
N TYR A 41 5.53 -11.90 1.18
CA TYR A 41 5.16 -11.33 -0.10
C TYR A 41 5.60 -9.88 -0.24
N LEU A 42 5.44 -9.10 0.81
CA LEU A 42 5.69 -7.67 0.75
C LEU A 42 7.05 -7.29 1.32
N HIS A 43 7.72 -8.23 1.99
CA HIS A 43 9.03 -7.98 2.60
C HIS A 43 8.98 -6.84 3.61
N MET A 44 7.91 -6.78 4.37
CA MET A 44 7.78 -5.80 5.43
C MET A 44 6.96 -6.41 6.56
N SER A 45 7.14 -5.91 7.76
CA SER A 45 6.40 -6.42 8.90
C SER A 45 4.94 -5.96 8.80
N LYS A 46 4.08 -6.66 9.53
CA LYS A 46 2.66 -6.29 9.53
C LYS A 46 2.47 -4.87 10.06
N GLY A 47 3.30 -4.49 11.06
CA GLY A 47 3.22 -3.13 11.58
C GLY A 47 3.52 -2.09 10.54
N LYS A 48 4.55 -2.33 9.74
CA LYS A 48 4.89 -1.42 8.67
C LYS A 48 3.82 -1.43 7.58
N PHE A 49 3.27 -2.61 7.31
CA PHE A 49 2.21 -2.73 6.32
C PHE A 49 1.00 -1.90 6.73
N LYS A 50 0.58 -2.02 7.99
CA LYS A 50 -0.57 -1.26 8.47
C LYS A 50 -0.30 0.24 8.39
N LYS A 51 0.92 0.65 8.72
CA LYS A 51 1.26 2.05 8.64
C LYS A 51 1.26 2.52 7.20
N ALA A 52 1.75 1.68 6.31
CA ALA A 52 1.80 2.02 4.89
C ALA A 52 0.40 2.19 4.31
N ILE A 53 -0.50 1.24 4.59
CA ILE A 53 -1.84 1.35 4.05
C ILE A 53 -2.57 2.55 4.65
N GLY A 54 -2.32 2.84 5.93
CA GLY A 54 -2.92 4.00 6.55
C GLY A 54 -2.48 5.29 5.88
N ASN A 55 -1.18 5.37 5.56
CA ASN A 55 -0.63 6.53 4.90
C ASN A 55 -1.21 6.69 3.49
N LEU A 56 -1.23 5.60 2.73
CA LEU A 56 -1.75 5.65 1.36
C LEU A 56 -3.25 5.92 1.33
N TYR A 57 -3.97 5.36 2.28
CA TYR A 57 -5.40 5.59 2.36
C TYR A 57 -5.70 7.05 2.67
N LYS A 58 -4.91 7.63 3.57
CA LYS A 58 -5.08 9.02 3.93
C LYS A 58 -4.84 9.93 2.73
N LEU A 59 -3.91 9.54 1.86
CA LEU A 59 -3.61 10.30 0.66
C LEU A 59 -4.54 9.93 -0.50
N ARG A 60 -5.49 9.02 -0.25
CA ARG A 60 -6.46 8.59 -1.24
C ARG A 60 -5.83 7.92 -2.44
N LEU A 61 -4.72 7.27 -2.21
CA LEU A 61 -4.05 6.54 -3.27
C LEU A 61 -4.52 5.09 -3.35
N ILE A 62 -5.14 4.58 -2.30
CA ILE A 62 -5.67 3.22 -2.27
C ILE A 62 -7.03 3.23 -1.62
N GLU A 63 -7.78 2.13 -1.85
CA GLU A 63 -9.07 1.91 -1.22
C GLU A 63 -9.01 0.60 -0.48
N MET A 64 -9.69 0.53 0.65
CA MET A 64 -9.81 -0.71 1.40
C MET A 64 -11.05 -1.44 0.89
N VAL A 65 -10.88 -2.68 0.49
CA VAL A 65 -12.00 -3.49 0.05
C VAL A 65 -12.03 -4.77 0.87
N ASP A 66 -13.11 -5.52 0.76
CA ASP A 66 -13.27 -6.72 1.57
C ASP A 66 -12.17 -7.74 1.32
N ASP A 67 -11.73 -7.85 0.09
CA ASP A 67 -10.74 -8.85 -0.26
C ASP A 67 -9.30 -8.35 -0.13
N GLY A 68 -9.11 -7.09 0.17
CA GLY A 68 -7.75 -6.56 0.27
C GLY A 68 -7.70 -5.05 0.08
N ILE A 69 -6.74 -4.60 -0.71
CA ILE A 69 -6.59 -3.17 -1.00
C ILE A 69 -6.37 -3.02 -2.50
N LYS A 70 -6.79 -1.89 -3.02
CA LYS A 70 -6.60 -1.63 -4.44
C LYS A 70 -6.26 -0.17 -4.67
N LEU A 71 -5.63 0.10 -5.80
CA LEU A 71 -5.27 1.46 -6.15
C LEU A 71 -6.52 2.23 -6.55
N THR A 72 -6.55 3.48 -6.17
CA THR A 72 -7.60 4.37 -6.62
C THR A 72 -7.18 4.95 -7.95
N LYS A 73 -8.05 5.74 -8.55
CA LYS A 73 -7.72 6.41 -9.78
C LYS A 73 -6.50 7.32 -9.59
N GLU A 74 -6.43 8.00 -8.45
CA GLU A 74 -5.32 8.88 -8.16
C GLU A 74 -4.03 8.09 -7.97
N GLY A 75 -4.12 6.93 -7.35
CA GLY A 75 -2.95 6.10 -7.16
C GLY A 75 -2.44 5.47 -8.44
N THR A 76 -3.32 5.32 -9.43
CA THR A 76 -2.95 4.73 -10.70
C THR A 76 -2.25 5.74 -11.60
N ASP A 77 -2.58 6.96 -11.42
CA ASP A 77 -1.93 8.00 -12.19
C ASP A 77 -0.47 8.18 -11.77
#